data_8ece800d91105f53a4c20b0a1ddd8be1
#
_entry.id   8ece800d91105f53a4c20b0a1ddd8be1
#
_cell.length_a   1.000
_cell.length_b   1.000
_cell.length_c   1.000
_cell.angle_alpha   90.00
_cell.angle_beta   90.00
_cell.angle_gamma   90.00
#
_symmetry.space_group_name_H-M   'P 1'
#
loop_
_entity.id
_entity.type
_entity.pdbx_description
1 polymer ?
#
loop_
_entity_poly.entity_id
_entity_poly.type
_entity_poly.pdbx_seq_one_letter_code
_entity_poly.pdbx_strand_id
1 'polypeptide(L)'
;MTAFIRTSDELRRYAETDVLEPITEDEFRERFSELLERAPHGLIRNYAFFSLPARLSTWLDTGIELGAGEAVTLFTAVRTSPPPEADAATSPELSLWQRVSLDSLARRGVWHRVGAGGEPLLGPRSSQTVVAPRSGRLFLAGRPIRESRPEDDPLADVQPPSIDRCALAVRWTGDALEGLETLRAAGDVSGLLSSELARQQAVIELPEGWQYPPQGGPMEQFAADLGRSTGPVIGCYSRCNGALLHKDAVLAFRPGTKLRWAWKIDRLPSRVREDRLQTHDYLSVAVEFDNGRDLTYYWSAELPVESGYHCPVPGWENRETHVVVRSGTEGLGHWFDEERDLFADYTRYVGEPPSGIVRVWLLAVTFFQRGDGQCEYGRIEFESGSTRLRVN
;
A
#
# COMPACT_ATOMS: atom_id res chain seq x y z
N MET A 1 -24.26 1.25 8.19
CA MET A 1 -24.32 -0.25 8.13
C MET A 1 -22.93 -0.75 7.81
N THR A 2 -22.38 -1.67 8.62
CA THR A 2 -21.02 -2.20 8.43
C THR A 2 -20.94 -3.07 7.18
N ALA A 3 -19.99 -2.77 6.28
CA ALA A 3 -19.72 -3.52 5.06
C ALA A 3 -18.47 -4.40 5.26
N PHE A 4 -18.63 -5.71 5.12
CA PHE A 4 -17.49 -6.63 5.13
C PHE A 4 -16.92 -6.74 3.72
N ILE A 5 -15.63 -6.45 3.60
CA ILE A 5 -14.89 -6.51 2.34
C ILE A 5 -14.04 -7.76 2.37
N ARG A 6 -14.32 -8.73 1.50
CA ARG A 6 -13.71 -10.08 1.53
C ARG A 6 -13.13 -10.54 0.20
N THR A 7 -13.62 -9.96 -0.89
CA THR A 7 -13.24 -10.38 -2.24
C THR A 7 -12.59 -9.26 -3.02
N SER A 8 -11.90 -9.58 -4.11
CA SER A 8 -11.31 -8.60 -5.00
C SER A 8 -12.36 -7.67 -5.65
N ASP A 9 -13.56 -8.18 -5.91
CA ASP A 9 -14.69 -7.38 -6.44
C ASP A 9 -15.24 -6.40 -5.40
N GLU A 10 -15.31 -6.80 -4.14
CA GLU A 10 -15.72 -5.91 -3.05
C GLU A 10 -14.65 -4.85 -2.78
N LEU A 11 -13.35 -5.22 -2.83
CA LEU A 11 -12.25 -4.25 -2.76
C LEU A 11 -12.32 -3.23 -3.89
N ARG A 12 -12.63 -3.67 -5.12
CA ARG A 12 -12.79 -2.74 -6.25
C ARG A 12 -13.91 -1.73 -5.99
N ARG A 13 -15.10 -2.18 -5.57
CA ARG A 13 -16.21 -1.27 -5.23
C ARG A 13 -15.86 -0.35 -4.06
N TYR A 14 -15.14 -0.87 -3.07
CA TYR A 14 -14.66 -0.08 -1.95
C TYR A 14 -13.63 0.98 -2.39
N ALA A 15 -12.69 0.64 -3.26
CA ALA A 15 -11.74 1.59 -3.82
C ALA A 15 -12.40 2.70 -4.65
N GLU A 16 -13.55 2.41 -5.28
CA GLU A 16 -14.36 3.39 -6.01
C GLU A 16 -14.97 4.46 -5.09
N THR A 17 -15.04 4.22 -3.77
CA THR A 17 -15.50 5.24 -2.80
C THR A 17 -14.45 6.31 -2.50
N ASP A 18 -13.19 6.09 -2.90
CA ASP A 18 -12.07 7.01 -2.71
C ASP A 18 -11.73 7.82 -3.98
N VAL A 19 -12.72 8.07 -4.82
CA VAL A 19 -12.56 8.96 -5.97
C VAL A 19 -12.72 10.39 -5.50
N LEU A 20 -11.58 11.07 -5.33
CA LEU A 20 -11.52 12.44 -4.87
C LEU A 20 -11.41 13.40 -6.05
N GLU A 21 -12.13 14.52 -5.98
CA GLU A 21 -11.92 15.62 -6.91
C GLU A 21 -10.63 16.37 -6.54
N PRO A 22 -9.79 16.73 -7.51
CA PRO A 22 -8.62 17.56 -7.23
C PRO A 22 -9.00 18.86 -6.52
N ILE A 23 -8.24 19.26 -5.53
CA ILE A 23 -8.47 20.47 -4.75
C ILE A 23 -7.14 21.15 -4.43
N THR A 24 -7.08 22.47 -4.55
CA THR A 24 -5.92 23.27 -4.12
C THR A 24 -5.91 23.45 -2.60
N GLU A 25 -4.75 23.83 -2.02
CA GLU A 25 -4.68 24.08 -0.57
C GLU A 25 -5.62 25.21 -0.14
N ASP A 26 -5.73 26.28 -0.94
CA ASP A 26 -6.58 27.43 -0.61
C ASP A 26 -8.06 27.03 -0.64
N GLU A 27 -8.51 26.34 -1.70
CA GLU A 27 -9.87 25.79 -1.78
C GLU A 27 -10.17 24.77 -0.67
N PHE A 28 -9.19 23.92 -0.30
CA PHE A 28 -9.32 22.97 0.79
C PHE A 28 -9.59 23.71 2.11
N ARG A 29 -8.81 24.73 2.42
CA ARG A 29 -8.97 25.55 3.63
C ARG A 29 -10.29 26.31 3.63
N GLU A 30 -10.63 26.97 2.55
CA GLU A 30 -11.85 27.75 2.40
C GLU A 30 -13.09 26.89 2.55
N ARG A 31 -13.21 25.83 1.73
CA ARG A 31 -14.39 24.95 1.75
C ARG A 31 -14.57 24.20 3.08
N PHE A 32 -13.48 23.76 3.71
CA PHE A 32 -13.59 23.17 5.04
C PHE A 32 -13.96 24.21 6.10
N SER A 33 -13.40 25.41 6.08
CA SER A 33 -13.78 26.47 7.03
C SER A 33 -15.27 26.77 6.95
N GLU A 34 -15.80 26.98 5.73
CA GLU A 34 -17.23 27.20 5.53
C GLU A 34 -18.10 26.03 5.99
N LEU A 35 -17.65 24.78 5.77
CA LEU A 35 -18.39 23.60 6.19
C LEU A 35 -18.39 23.46 7.71
N LEU A 36 -17.24 23.70 8.38
CA LEU A 36 -17.09 23.62 9.82
C LEU A 36 -17.87 24.74 10.54
N GLU A 37 -17.99 25.95 9.96
CA GLU A 37 -18.81 27.04 10.49
C GLU A 37 -20.31 26.73 10.42
N ARG A 38 -20.74 25.94 9.42
CA ARG A 38 -22.12 25.48 9.28
C ARG A 38 -22.46 24.24 10.12
N ALA A 39 -21.44 23.62 10.74
CA ALA A 39 -21.64 22.44 11.55
C ALA A 39 -22.55 22.75 12.76
N PRO A 40 -23.42 21.79 13.20
CA PRO A 40 -24.22 21.97 14.39
C PRO A 40 -23.40 22.35 15.61
N HIS A 41 -23.91 23.27 16.40
CA HIS A 41 -23.23 23.72 17.61
C HIS A 41 -22.96 22.55 18.56
N GLY A 42 -21.71 22.45 19.02
CA GLY A 42 -21.28 21.38 19.92
C GLY A 42 -20.91 20.07 19.24
N LEU A 43 -21.00 19.93 17.90
CA LEU A 43 -20.56 18.76 17.16
C LEU A 43 -19.04 18.60 17.19
N ILE A 44 -18.33 19.70 16.99
CA ILE A 44 -16.88 19.75 16.89
C ILE A 44 -16.31 20.38 18.16
N ARG A 45 -15.39 19.67 18.80
CA ARG A 45 -14.69 20.18 19.99
C ARG A 45 -13.68 21.25 19.62
N ASN A 46 -12.85 20.99 18.63
CA ASN A 46 -11.95 21.94 17.99
C ASN A 46 -11.40 21.35 16.67
N TYR A 47 -10.81 22.22 15.85
CA TYR A 47 -10.11 21.83 14.64
C TYR A 47 -8.89 22.72 14.40
N ALA A 48 -7.93 22.22 13.61
CA ALA A 48 -6.78 23.02 13.22
C ALA A 48 -6.23 22.55 11.85
N PHE A 49 -5.76 23.53 11.07
CA PHE A 49 -5.05 23.29 9.81
C PHE A 49 -3.54 23.31 10.02
N PHE A 50 -2.85 22.41 9.32
CA PHE A 50 -1.41 22.25 9.38
C PHE A 50 -0.82 22.26 7.97
N SER A 51 0.25 23.02 7.76
CA SER A 51 1.07 22.90 6.54
C SER A 51 2.24 21.98 6.81
N LEU A 52 2.44 20.99 5.91
CA LEU A 52 3.48 19.97 5.98
C LEU A 52 4.38 20.10 4.74
N PRO A 53 5.36 21.02 4.77
CA PRO A 53 6.28 21.20 3.65
C PRO A 53 7.05 19.90 3.35
N ALA A 54 7.27 19.61 2.07
CA ALA A 54 8.04 18.47 1.60
C ALA A 54 9.44 18.37 2.24
N ARG A 55 10.07 19.51 2.52
CA ARG A 55 11.39 19.61 3.16
C ARG A 55 11.38 19.38 4.66
N LEU A 56 10.20 19.27 5.31
CA LEU A 56 10.12 19.05 6.76
C LEU A 56 10.78 17.70 7.10
N SER A 57 11.89 17.73 7.83
CA SER A 57 12.69 16.56 8.19
C SER A 57 12.38 16.01 9.57
N THR A 58 11.48 16.65 10.30
CA THR A 58 11.08 16.29 11.66
C THR A 58 9.57 16.16 11.77
N TRP A 59 9.12 15.51 12.83
CA TRP A 59 7.71 15.49 13.17
C TRP A 59 7.20 16.90 13.51
N LEU A 60 6.09 17.29 12.90
CA LEU A 60 5.37 18.49 13.30
C LEU A 60 4.58 18.19 14.59
N ASP A 61 4.89 18.93 15.65
CA ASP A 61 4.07 18.92 16.86
C ASP A 61 2.80 19.74 16.61
N THR A 62 1.64 19.08 16.65
CA THR A 62 0.35 19.76 16.40
C THR A 62 -0.16 20.55 17.60
N GLY A 63 0.40 20.34 18.80
CA GLY A 63 -0.15 20.86 20.05
C GLY A 63 -1.45 20.20 20.48
N ILE A 64 -1.97 19.22 19.74
CA ILE A 64 -3.21 18.51 20.08
C ILE A 64 -2.91 17.38 21.04
N GLU A 65 -3.43 17.47 22.26
CA GLU A 65 -3.38 16.39 23.25
C GLU A 65 -4.61 15.50 23.08
N LEU A 66 -4.38 14.18 22.93
CA LEU A 66 -5.41 13.15 22.83
C LEU A 66 -5.41 12.27 24.08
N GLY A 67 -6.57 11.98 24.62
CA GLY A 67 -6.78 10.93 25.62
C GLY A 67 -6.75 9.55 24.97
N ALA A 68 -6.43 8.50 25.75
CA ALA A 68 -6.56 7.12 25.27
C ALA A 68 -8.01 6.84 24.84
N GLY A 69 -8.19 6.28 23.63
CA GLY A 69 -9.50 6.04 23.01
C GLY A 69 -10.13 7.29 22.36
N GLU A 70 -9.54 8.47 22.48
CA GLU A 70 -10.04 9.68 21.80
C GLU A 70 -9.75 9.61 20.31
N ALA A 71 -10.75 9.97 19.49
CA ALA A 71 -10.65 9.98 18.04
C ALA A 71 -10.38 11.39 17.50
N VAL A 72 -9.53 11.45 16.48
CA VAL A 72 -9.30 12.64 15.64
C VAL A 72 -9.40 12.26 14.19
N THR A 73 -10.16 13.01 13.38
CA THR A 73 -10.22 12.80 11.94
C THR A 73 -9.25 13.74 11.24
N LEU A 74 -8.39 13.17 10.41
CA LEU A 74 -7.43 13.88 9.56
C LEU A 74 -7.95 13.89 8.13
N PHE A 75 -8.02 15.07 7.53
CA PHE A 75 -8.24 15.27 6.10
C PHE A 75 -6.99 15.89 5.51
N THR A 76 -6.60 15.47 4.31
CA THR A 76 -5.36 15.96 3.69
C THR A 76 -5.57 16.34 2.24
N ALA A 77 -4.90 17.40 1.82
CA ALA A 77 -4.77 17.76 0.42
C ALA A 77 -3.29 17.88 0.05
N VAL A 78 -2.98 17.56 -1.19
CA VAL A 78 -1.65 17.76 -1.77
C VAL A 78 -1.60 19.17 -2.31
N ARG A 79 -0.57 19.91 -1.93
CA ARG A 79 -0.27 21.18 -2.57
C ARG A 79 0.20 20.91 -4.00
N THR A 80 -0.54 21.35 -4.98
CA THR A 80 -0.17 21.24 -6.39
C THR A 80 1.00 22.19 -6.67
N SER A 81 2.21 21.73 -6.38
CA SER A 81 3.41 22.34 -6.96
C SER A 81 3.68 21.60 -8.28
N PRO A 82 4.10 22.30 -9.33
CA PRO A 82 4.59 21.60 -10.52
C PRO A 82 5.66 20.59 -10.08
N PRO A 83 5.72 19.40 -10.72
CA PRO A 83 6.78 18.45 -10.42
C PRO A 83 8.13 19.17 -10.50
N PRO A 84 9.07 18.91 -9.58
CA PRO A 84 10.40 19.50 -9.66
C PRO A 84 10.93 19.27 -11.07
N GLU A 85 11.41 20.33 -11.71
CA GLU A 85 12.11 20.22 -12.98
C GLU A 85 13.21 19.18 -12.77
N ALA A 86 13.25 18.17 -13.66
CA ALA A 86 14.26 17.13 -13.57
C ALA A 86 15.63 17.81 -13.58
N ASP A 87 16.34 17.69 -12.48
CA ASP A 87 17.70 18.18 -12.38
C ASP A 87 18.51 17.49 -13.50
N ALA A 88 19.25 18.28 -14.28
CA ALA A 88 20.02 17.75 -15.42
C ALA A 88 21.03 16.64 -15.02
N ALA A 89 21.27 16.47 -13.72
CA ALA A 89 22.08 15.42 -13.15
C ALA A 89 21.32 14.09 -12.88
N THR A 90 19.98 14.09 -12.97
CA THR A 90 19.16 12.91 -12.64
C THR A 90 18.90 12.08 -13.89
N SER A 91 19.10 10.74 -13.81
CA SER A 91 18.77 9.87 -14.95
C SER A 91 17.27 9.91 -15.27
N PRO A 92 16.87 9.71 -16.55
CA PRO A 92 15.46 9.68 -16.92
C PRO A 92 14.66 8.62 -16.16
N GLU A 93 15.26 7.47 -15.85
CA GLU A 93 14.67 6.37 -15.11
C GLU A 93 14.41 6.78 -13.66
N LEU A 94 15.38 7.39 -12.98
CA LEU A 94 15.22 7.86 -11.62
C LEU A 94 14.18 8.99 -11.54
N SER A 95 14.16 9.90 -12.53
CA SER A 95 13.12 10.95 -12.62
C SER A 95 11.73 10.36 -12.82
N LEU A 96 11.59 9.31 -13.62
CA LEU A 96 10.32 8.59 -13.78
C LEU A 96 9.89 7.92 -12.47
N TRP A 97 10.81 7.17 -11.84
CA TRP A 97 10.55 6.51 -10.56
C TRP A 97 10.10 7.50 -9.49
N GLN A 98 10.76 8.64 -9.36
CA GLN A 98 10.37 9.70 -8.44
C GLN A 98 8.96 10.22 -8.72
N ARG A 99 8.59 10.48 -9.99
CA ARG A 99 7.25 10.96 -10.36
C ARG A 99 6.15 9.96 -10.02
N VAL A 100 6.30 8.69 -10.39
CA VAL A 100 5.28 7.68 -10.11
C VAL A 100 5.15 7.40 -8.61
N SER A 101 6.24 7.48 -7.87
CA SER A 101 6.23 7.38 -6.40
C SER A 101 5.52 8.57 -5.76
N LEU A 102 5.72 9.79 -6.29
CA LEU A 102 4.99 10.99 -5.85
C LEU A 102 3.49 10.85 -6.11
N ASP A 103 3.09 10.41 -7.30
CA ASP A 103 1.69 10.18 -7.65
C ASP A 103 1.02 9.14 -6.74
N SER A 104 1.72 8.06 -6.42
CA SER A 104 1.23 7.04 -5.47
C SER A 104 1.08 7.61 -4.06
N LEU A 105 2.08 8.36 -3.58
CA LEU A 105 2.03 9.00 -2.26
C LEU A 105 0.95 10.07 -2.16
N ALA A 106 0.67 10.80 -3.26
CA ALA A 106 -0.37 11.83 -3.29
C ALA A 106 -1.76 11.28 -2.94
N ARG A 107 -2.00 9.99 -3.19
CA ARG A 107 -3.27 9.31 -2.90
C ARG A 107 -3.41 8.84 -1.45
N ARG A 108 -2.36 8.97 -0.65
CA ARG A 108 -2.34 8.58 0.76
C ARG A 108 -2.46 9.79 1.67
N GLY A 109 -2.80 9.51 2.91
CA GLY A 109 -2.82 10.50 3.99
C GLY A 109 -1.43 10.92 4.44
N VAL A 110 -1.37 11.49 5.60
CA VAL A 110 -0.12 11.90 6.25
C VAL A 110 0.38 10.83 7.20
N TRP A 111 1.67 10.82 7.45
CA TRP A 111 2.24 10.09 8.57
C TRP A 111 1.79 10.74 9.88
N HIS A 112 1.41 9.92 10.85
CA HIS A 112 1.00 10.37 12.17
C HIS A 112 1.52 9.43 13.25
N ARG A 113 1.66 9.97 14.46
CA ARG A 113 1.90 9.19 15.68
C ARG A 113 1.29 9.90 16.89
N VAL A 114 0.97 9.13 17.94
CA VAL A 114 0.50 9.66 19.22
C VAL A 114 1.56 9.43 20.28
N GLY A 115 2.08 10.54 20.84
CA GLY A 115 3.22 10.56 21.75
C GLY A 115 4.57 10.52 21.02
N ALA A 116 5.61 11.11 21.62
CA ALA A 116 6.95 11.21 21.03
C ALA A 116 7.57 9.84 20.66
N GLY A 117 7.30 8.78 21.45
CA GLY A 117 7.71 7.40 21.17
C GLY A 117 6.59 6.55 20.58
N GLY A 118 5.57 7.15 19.94
CA GLY A 118 4.49 6.43 19.27
C GLY A 118 4.94 5.81 17.97
N GLU A 119 4.34 4.67 17.62
CA GLU A 119 4.58 4.02 16.33
C GLU A 119 4.11 4.93 15.19
N PRO A 120 4.95 5.20 14.19
CA PRO A 120 4.58 5.95 13.01
C PRO A 120 3.63 5.14 12.12
N LEU A 121 2.48 5.70 11.77
CA LEU A 121 1.52 5.10 10.86
C LEU A 121 1.23 6.04 9.69
N LEU A 122 1.13 5.49 8.49
CA LEU A 122 0.71 6.22 7.30
C LEU A 122 -0.79 6.06 7.08
N GLY A 123 -1.47 7.16 6.83
CA GLY A 123 -2.88 7.11 6.43
C GLY A 123 -3.07 6.38 5.10
N PRO A 124 -4.00 5.42 5.02
CA PRO A 124 -4.25 4.65 3.78
C PRO A 124 -4.85 5.53 2.67
N ARG A 125 -5.56 6.57 3.04
CA ARG A 125 -6.25 7.52 2.14
C ARG A 125 -5.99 8.97 2.54
N SER A 126 -6.44 9.91 1.74
CA SER A 126 -6.39 11.35 2.04
C SER A 126 -7.29 11.76 3.21
N SER A 127 -8.14 10.87 3.70
CA SER A 127 -8.92 11.03 4.92
C SER A 127 -8.72 9.84 5.85
N GLN A 128 -8.71 10.08 7.16
CA GLN A 128 -8.44 9.05 8.14
C GLN A 128 -8.87 9.48 9.54
N THR A 129 -9.63 8.63 10.24
CA THR A 129 -9.87 8.77 11.67
C THR A 129 -8.88 7.92 12.46
N VAL A 130 -8.13 8.58 13.31
CA VAL A 130 -7.14 7.98 14.20
C VAL A 130 -7.75 7.88 15.60
N VAL A 131 -7.78 6.68 16.17
CA VAL A 131 -8.11 6.46 17.58
C VAL A 131 -6.80 6.36 18.35
N ALA A 132 -6.60 7.23 19.32
CA ALA A 132 -5.38 7.27 20.11
C ALA A 132 -5.24 6.00 20.97
N PRO A 133 -4.22 5.14 20.76
CA PRO A 133 -4.06 3.89 21.53
C PRO A 133 -3.65 4.17 22.98
N ARG A 134 -3.14 5.36 23.24
CA ARG A 134 -2.71 5.87 24.55
C ARG A 134 -2.86 7.37 24.58
N SER A 135 -2.88 7.95 25.77
CA SER A 135 -2.84 9.41 25.89
C SER A 135 -1.51 9.97 25.41
N GLY A 136 -1.54 11.08 24.70
CA GLY A 136 -0.36 11.74 24.19
C GLY A 136 -0.65 12.81 23.15
N ARG A 137 0.39 13.50 22.75
CA ARG A 137 0.32 14.56 21.74
C ARG A 137 0.35 13.95 20.33
N LEU A 138 -0.47 14.50 19.43
CA LEU A 138 -0.50 14.15 18.03
C LEU A 138 0.67 14.81 17.29
N PHE A 139 1.41 14.03 16.52
CA PHE A 139 2.46 14.49 15.61
C PHE A 139 2.12 14.09 14.18
N LEU A 140 2.43 14.97 13.22
CA LEU A 140 2.21 14.76 11.79
C LEU A 140 3.50 14.89 10.99
N ALA A 141 3.59 14.17 9.86
CA ALA A 141 4.67 14.34 8.89
C ALA A 141 4.16 14.07 7.46
N GLY A 142 4.66 14.85 6.49
CA GLY A 142 4.35 14.68 5.07
C GLY A 142 5.12 13.54 4.39
N ARG A 143 6.16 13.03 5.05
CA ARG A 143 7.04 11.95 4.59
C ARG A 143 7.47 11.04 5.75
N PRO A 144 8.01 9.85 5.48
CA PRO A 144 8.60 9.02 6.53
C PRO A 144 9.71 9.78 7.26
N ILE A 145 9.62 9.87 8.58
CA ILE A 145 10.69 10.40 9.43
C ILE A 145 11.45 9.20 9.99
N ARG A 146 12.67 9.01 9.51
CA ARG A 146 13.55 7.94 9.98
C ARG A 146 14.36 8.47 11.16
N GLU A 147 14.15 7.91 12.35
CA GLU A 147 14.90 8.24 13.58
C GLU A 147 16.26 7.54 13.62
N SER A 148 16.41 6.43 12.91
CA SER A 148 17.67 5.71 12.69
C SER A 148 17.72 5.19 11.25
N ARG A 149 18.92 5.21 10.67
CA ARG A 149 19.17 4.70 9.32
C ARG A 149 19.81 3.32 9.46
N PRO A 150 19.22 2.23 8.93
CA PRO A 150 19.96 0.97 8.83
C PRO A 150 21.20 1.19 7.95
N GLU A 151 22.36 0.67 8.37
CA GLU A 151 23.63 0.81 7.64
C GLU A 151 23.54 0.20 6.22
N ASP A 152 22.65 -0.78 6.02
CA ASP A 152 22.48 -1.52 4.76
C ASP A 152 21.21 -1.13 3.99
N ASP A 153 20.65 0.07 4.17
CA ASP A 153 19.49 0.51 3.40
C ASP A 153 19.89 0.86 1.95
N PRO A 154 19.57 0.03 0.93
CA PRO A 154 19.96 0.27 -0.44
C PRO A 154 19.31 1.52 -1.05
N LEU A 155 18.26 2.03 -0.43
CA LEU A 155 17.61 3.30 -0.78
C LEU A 155 18.11 4.47 0.08
N ALA A 156 19.19 4.27 0.82
CA ALA A 156 19.74 5.28 1.73
C ALA A 156 20.06 6.59 1.02
N ASP A 157 20.54 6.53 -0.21
CA ASP A 157 20.92 7.69 -1.02
C ASP A 157 19.79 8.21 -1.91
N VAL A 158 18.71 7.43 -2.07
CA VAL A 158 17.50 7.89 -2.76
C VAL A 158 16.65 8.65 -1.77
N GLN A 159 16.61 9.96 -1.90
CA GLN A 159 15.67 10.76 -1.10
C GLN A 159 14.24 10.31 -1.42
N PRO A 160 13.44 9.90 -0.42
CA PRO A 160 12.06 9.55 -0.68
C PRO A 160 11.36 10.75 -1.31
N PRO A 161 10.57 10.54 -2.35
CA PRO A 161 9.80 11.61 -2.95
C PRO A 161 8.95 12.29 -1.86
N SER A 162 8.93 13.60 -1.87
CA SER A 162 8.25 14.40 -0.87
C SER A 162 7.31 15.40 -1.53
N ILE A 163 6.13 15.56 -0.97
CA ILE A 163 5.07 16.42 -1.48
C ILE A 163 4.66 17.37 -0.36
N ASP A 164 4.51 18.65 -0.71
CA ASP A 164 3.89 19.62 0.19
C ASP A 164 2.43 19.21 0.42
N ARG A 165 2.01 19.18 1.68
CA ARG A 165 0.65 18.82 2.07
C ARG A 165 0.04 19.83 3.00
N CYS A 166 -1.28 19.94 2.94
CA CYS A 166 -2.09 20.55 3.97
C CYS A 166 -2.89 19.46 4.69
N ALA A 167 -2.95 19.52 6.00
CA ALA A 167 -3.78 18.62 6.81
C ALA A 167 -4.75 19.46 7.66
N LEU A 168 -5.97 18.94 7.81
CA LEU A 168 -6.96 19.40 8.77
C LEU A 168 -7.16 18.30 9.80
N ALA A 169 -7.01 18.61 11.09
CA ALA A 169 -7.39 17.73 12.18
C ALA A 169 -8.69 18.21 12.80
N VAL A 170 -9.69 17.33 12.87
CA VAL A 170 -11.01 17.60 13.51
C VAL A 170 -11.17 16.71 14.71
N ARG A 171 -11.37 17.30 15.90
CA ARG A 171 -11.72 16.59 17.12
C ARG A 171 -13.22 16.71 17.37
N TRP A 172 -13.84 15.56 17.60
CA TRP A 172 -15.27 15.46 17.82
C TRP A 172 -15.61 15.62 19.30
N THR A 173 -16.80 16.12 19.60
CA THR A 173 -17.29 16.18 20.99
C THR A 173 -17.79 14.82 21.45
N GLY A 174 -18.37 14.04 20.54
CA GLY A 174 -18.89 12.70 20.75
C GLY A 174 -18.20 11.67 19.85
N ASP A 175 -18.97 10.69 19.38
CA ASP A 175 -18.51 9.66 18.46
C ASP A 175 -18.10 10.25 17.12
N ALA A 176 -16.95 9.81 16.60
CA ALA A 176 -16.38 10.35 15.37
C ALA A 176 -17.20 9.97 14.12
N LEU A 177 -17.80 8.77 14.09
CA LEU A 177 -18.61 8.32 12.95
C LEU A 177 -19.91 9.14 12.88
N GLU A 178 -20.59 9.34 14.00
CA GLU A 178 -21.78 10.18 14.07
C GLU A 178 -21.47 11.64 13.69
N GLY A 179 -20.31 12.14 14.15
CA GLY A 179 -19.81 13.45 13.80
C GLY A 179 -19.57 13.61 12.30
N LEU A 180 -18.90 12.64 11.69
CA LEU A 180 -18.66 12.59 10.24
C LEU A 180 -19.96 12.51 9.43
N GLU A 181 -20.92 11.65 9.84
CA GLU A 181 -22.24 11.53 9.19
C GLU A 181 -23.00 12.85 9.21
N THR A 182 -23.00 13.51 10.37
CA THR A 182 -23.66 14.80 10.55
C THR A 182 -23.00 15.90 9.72
N LEU A 183 -21.67 15.97 9.73
CA LEU A 183 -20.93 16.96 8.94
C LEU A 183 -21.10 16.71 7.44
N ARG A 184 -21.08 15.44 7.02
CA ARG A 184 -21.31 15.03 5.62
C ARG A 184 -22.70 15.42 5.13
N ALA A 185 -23.72 15.35 5.99
CA ALA A 185 -25.09 15.78 5.64
C ALA A 185 -25.16 17.29 5.37
N ALA A 186 -24.30 18.10 5.98
CA ALA A 186 -24.19 19.53 5.72
C ALA A 186 -23.39 19.87 4.45
N GLY A 187 -22.59 18.93 3.94
CA GLY A 187 -21.79 19.06 2.72
C GLY A 187 -20.62 18.11 2.65
N ASP A 188 -19.90 18.14 1.52
CA ASP A 188 -18.65 17.38 1.33
C ASP A 188 -17.59 18.28 0.70
N VAL A 189 -16.34 18.02 1.03
CA VAL A 189 -15.21 18.71 0.42
C VAL A 189 -14.44 17.71 -0.44
N SER A 190 -14.59 17.80 -1.75
CA SER A 190 -13.92 16.96 -2.74
C SER A 190 -14.12 15.45 -2.54
N GLY A 191 -15.18 15.02 -1.87
CA GLY A 191 -15.44 13.60 -1.56
C GLY A 191 -14.71 13.08 -0.31
N LEU A 192 -13.95 13.91 0.41
CA LEU A 192 -13.13 13.48 1.56
C LEU A 192 -13.96 12.93 2.72
N LEU A 193 -15.12 13.54 3.02
CA LEU A 193 -15.99 13.05 4.08
C LEU A 193 -16.66 11.73 3.66
N SER A 194 -17.11 11.63 2.41
CA SER A 194 -17.70 10.38 1.88
C SER A 194 -16.69 9.24 1.87
N SER A 195 -15.44 9.49 1.48
CA SER A 195 -14.35 8.51 1.52
C SER A 195 -14.09 8.01 2.94
N GLU A 196 -14.02 8.92 3.93
CA GLU A 196 -13.79 8.53 5.32
C GLU A 196 -14.98 7.77 5.92
N LEU A 197 -16.21 8.17 5.62
CA LEU A 197 -17.41 7.43 6.05
C LEU A 197 -17.42 6.01 5.50
N ALA A 198 -17.12 5.83 4.21
CA ALA A 198 -17.02 4.51 3.61
C ALA A 198 -15.95 3.66 4.31
N ARG A 199 -14.80 4.28 4.64
CA ARG A 199 -13.70 3.63 5.35
C ARG A 199 -14.09 3.21 6.78
N GLN A 200 -14.72 4.08 7.54
CA GLN A 200 -15.19 3.79 8.90
C GLN A 200 -16.27 2.70 8.95
N GLN A 201 -17.05 2.57 7.89
CA GLN A 201 -18.09 1.55 7.77
C GLN A 201 -17.58 0.24 7.16
N ALA A 202 -16.34 0.17 6.67
CA ALA A 202 -15.76 -1.03 6.10
C ALA A 202 -14.98 -1.85 7.14
N VAL A 203 -15.09 -3.17 7.04
CA VAL A 203 -14.27 -4.13 7.77
C VAL A 203 -13.47 -4.94 6.76
N ILE A 204 -12.16 -4.78 6.79
CA ILE A 204 -11.20 -5.48 5.94
C ILE A 204 -10.33 -6.32 6.84
N GLU A 205 -10.40 -7.65 6.67
CA GLU A 205 -9.63 -8.59 7.46
C GLU A 205 -8.58 -9.28 6.58
N LEU A 206 -7.47 -9.65 7.21
CA LEU A 206 -6.42 -10.46 6.59
C LEU A 206 -6.28 -11.77 7.34
N PRO A 207 -5.81 -12.86 6.70
CA PRO A 207 -5.53 -14.09 7.41
C PRO A 207 -4.42 -13.90 8.43
N GLU A 208 -4.40 -14.74 9.46
CA GLU A 208 -3.41 -14.70 10.53
C GLU A 208 -1.96 -14.70 10.00
N GLY A 209 -1.16 -13.77 10.52
CA GLY A 209 0.26 -13.60 10.17
C GLY A 209 0.53 -12.85 8.88
N TRP A 210 -0.49 -12.53 8.06
CA TRP A 210 -0.33 -11.63 6.92
C TRP A 210 -0.38 -10.17 7.37
N GLN A 211 0.55 -9.37 6.90
CA GLN A 211 0.66 -7.96 7.32
C GLN A 211 1.25 -7.08 6.22
N TYR A 212 0.89 -5.81 6.27
CA TYR A 212 1.53 -4.79 5.45
C TYR A 212 2.92 -4.45 6.02
N PRO A 213 3.92 -4.12 5.18
CA PRO A 213 5.21 -3.67 5.68
C PRO A 213 5.04 -2.35 6.45
N PRO A 214 5.74 -2.18 7.59
CA PRO A 214 5.59 -0.99 8.45
C PRO A 214 5.81 0.33 7.70
N GLN A 215 6.74 0.35 6.73
CA GLN A 215 7.06 1.54 5.95
C GLN A 215 5.95 1.97 4.99
N GLY A 216 5.05 1.05 4.63
CA GLY A 216 3.92 1.30 3.72
C GLY A 216 2.61 1.61 4.42
N GLY A 217 2.48 1.26 5.69
CA GLY A 217 1.20 1.31 6.42
C GLY A 217 0.12 0.40 5.80
N PRO A 218 -1.07 0.34 6.39
CA PRO A 218 -2.20 -0.36 5.81
C PRO A 218 -2.58 0.29 4.49
N MET A 219 -2.68 -0.51 3.42
CA MET A 219 -2.97 0.00 2.08
C MET A 219 -4.42 -0.23 1.66
N GLU A 220 -5.17 -1.04 2.41
CA GLU A 220 -6.58 -1.40 2.15
C GLU A 220 -6.81 -1.97 0.73
N GLN A 221 -5.78 -2.61 0.15
CA GLN A 221 -5.82 -3.19 -1.20
C GLN A 221 -5.87 -4.72 -1.19
N PHE A 222 -5.76 -5.33 -0.01
CA PHE A 222 -5.95 -6.76 0.22
C PHE A 222 -7.05 -6.98 1.24
N ALA A 223 -7.89 -8.00 0.99
CA ALA A 223 -8.93 -8.47 1.92
C ALA A 223 -9.03 -9.98 1.83
N ALA A 224 -9.54 -10.65 2.86
CA ALA A 224 -9.65 -12.09 2.85
C ALA A 224 -11.07 -12.60 3.10
N ASP A 225 -11.44 -13.63 2.36
CA ASP A 225 -12.56 -14.49 2.68
C ASP A 225 -12.08 -15.64 3.57
N LEU A 226 -12.24 -15.47 4.88
CA LEU A 226 -11.80 -16.42 5.90
C LEU A 226 -12.78 -17.59 6.08
N GLY A 227 -14.00 -17.48 5.51
CA GLY A 227 -15.09 -18.45 5.69
C GLY A 227 -15.08 -19.61 4.71
N ARG A 228 -14.14 -19.68 3.77
CA ARG A 228 -14.09 -20.75 2.76
C ARG A 228 -13.58 -22.08 3.34
N SER A 229 -14.26 -23.17 3.02
CA SER A 229 -13.90 -24.52 3.48
C SER A 229 -12.53 -25.00 2.96
N THR A 230 -12.04 -24.43 1.85
CA THR A 230 -10.73 -24.75 1.25
C THR A 230 -9.57 -24.01 1.90
N GLY A 231 -9.84 -23.10 2.82
CA GLY A 231 -8.92 -22.18 3.46
C GLY A 231 -9.11 -20.74 2.99
N PRO A 232 -8.41 -19.78 3.61
CA PRO A 232 -8.53 -18.37 3.27
C PRO A 232 -8.24 -18.10 1.80
N VAL A 233 -8.98 -17.15 1.23
CA VAL A 233 -8.67 -16.60 -0.09
C VAL A 233 -8.41 -15.11 0.08
N ILE A 234 -7.24 -14.65 -0.35
CA ILE A 234 -6.85 -13.24 -0.28
C ILE A 234 -7.16 -12.59 -1.62
N GLY A 235 -8.16 -11.70 -1.62
CA GLY A 235 -8.47 -10.83 -2.76
C GLY A 235 -7.55 -9.61 -2.78
N CYS A 236 -7.22 -9.14 -3.97
CA CYS A 236 -6.46 -7.92 -4.19
C CYS A 236 -7.12 -7.07 -5.27
N TYR A 237 -7.20 -5.78 -5.03
CA TYR A 237 -7.48 -4.77 -6.03
C TYR A 237 -6.56 -3.56 -5.82
N SER A 238 -5.83 -3.18 -6.86
CA SER A 238 -4.96 -2.03 -6.87
C SER A 238 -5.23 -1.16 -8.11
N ARG A 239 -5.26 0.15 -7.94
CA ARG A 239 -5.49 1.11 -9.03
C ARG A 239 -4.53 2.29 -8.91
N CYS A 240 -3.67 2.48 -9.94
CA CYS A 240 -2.68 3.56 -9.96
C CYS A 240 -1.86 3.63 -8.67
N ASN A 241 -1.55 2.50 -8.03
CA ASN A 241 -0.91 2.42 -6.72
C ASN A 241 0.00 1.19 -6.63
N GLY A 242 0.69 1.02 -5.49
CA GLY A 242 1.44 -0.17 -5.16
C GLY A 242 1.01 -0.70 -3.80
N ALA A 243 0.83 -2.01 -3.69
CA ALA A 243 0.53 -2.69 -2.45
C ALA A 243 1.43 -3.90 -2.25
N LEU A 244 1.88 -4.05 -1.03
CA LEU A 244 2.76 -5.12 -0.58
C LEU A 244 2.12 -5.76 0.64
N LEU A 245 1.94 -7.07 0.60
CA LEU A 245 1.48 -7.86 1.75
C LEU A 245 2.45 -9.00 1.96
N HIS A 246 2.82 -9.30 3.20
CA HIS A 246 3.77 -10.37 3.47
C HIS A 246 3.39 -11.24 4.65
N LYS A 247 3.98 -12.44 4.66
CA LYS A 247 3.94 -13.37 5.80
C LYS A 247 5.28 -14.05 5.94
N ASP A 248 5.77 -14.17 7.15
CA ASP A 248 6.99 -14.91 7.46
C ASP A 248 6.81 -16.42 7.15
N ALA A 249 7.79 -16.98 6.47
CA ALA A 249 7.80 -18.36 6.01
C ALA A 249 9.21 -18.93 6.15
N VAL A 250 9.60 -19.26 7.37
CA VAL A 250 10.97 -19.74 7.67
C VAL A 250 11.09 -21.20 7.32
N LEU A 251 11.92 -21.51 6.32
CA LEU A 251 12.15 -22.87 5.83
C LEU A 251 13.59 -23.02 5.28
N ALA A 252 14.22 -24.19 5.52
CA ALA A 252 15.50 -24.50 4.90
C ALA A 252 15.34 -24.64 3.38
N PHE A 253 16.19 -23.93 2.63
CA PHE A 253 16.17 -23.93 1.18
C PHE A 253 17.17 -24.95 0.64
N ARG A 254 16.68 -25.98 -0.04
CA ARG A 254 17.46 -27.16 -0.44
C ARG A 254 17.07 -27.61 -1.85
N PRO A 255 17.93 -28.38 -2.55
CA PRO A 255 17.56 -29.00 -3.82
C PRO A 255 16.23 -29.74 -3.72
N GLY A 256 15.34 -29.50 -4.70
CA GLY A 256 13.98 -30.04 -4.74
C GLY A 256 12.96 -29.31 -3.86
N THR A 257 13.30 -28.15 -3.28
CA THR A 257 12.32 -27.30 -2.62
C THR A 257 11.32 -26.77 -3.65
N LYS A 258 10.05 -27.03 -3.40
CA LYS A 258 8.93 -26.61 -4.27
C LYS A 258 8.09 -25.54 -3.63
N LEU A 259 7.58 -24.65 -4.47
CA LEU A 259 6.50 -23.72 -4.15
C LEU A 259 5.26 -24.12 -4.95
N ARG A 260 4.10 -24.20 -4.28
CA ARG A 260 2.79 -24.37 -4.89
C ARG A 260 1.87 -23.25 -4.46
N TRP A 261 1.12 -22.70 -5.41
CA TRP A 261 0.08 -21.73 -5.09
C TRP A 261 -1.10 -21.85 -6.05
N ALA A 262 -2.25 -21.36 -5.58
CA ALA A 262 -3.42 -21.19 -6.43
C ALA A 262 -3.73 -19.70 -6.54
N TRP A 263 -4.03 -19.24 -7.74
CA TRP A 263 -4.43 -17.87 -7.99
C TRP A 263 -5.46 -17.75 -9.10
N LYS A 264 -6.13 -16.63 -9.10
CA LYS A 264 -7.03 -16.19 -10.17
C LYS A 264 -6.72 -14.73 -10.47
N ILE A 265 -6.34 -14.42 -11.69
CA ILE A 265 -6.14 -13.05 -12.15
C ILE A 265 -7.37 -12.67 -12.97
N ASP A 266 -8.13 -11.68 -12.51
CA ASP A 266 -9.29 -11.16 -13.20
C ASP A 266 -8.91 -10.03 -14.17
N ARG A 267 -7.87 -9.24 -13.80
CA ARG A 267 -7.37 -8.14 -14.59
C ARG A 267 -5.88 -7.94 -14.42
N LEU A 268 -5.15 -7.94 -15.53
CA LEU A 268 -3.73 -7.58 -15.55
C LEU A 268 -3.59 -6.06 -15.48
N PRO A 269 -2.65 -5.53 -14.67
CA PRO A 269 -2.40 -4.09 -14.57
C PRO A 269 -1.67 -3.54 -15.79
N SER A 270 -0.87 -4.36 -16.45
CA SER A 270 -0.13 -4.02 -17.66
C SER A 270 -0.88 -4.50 -18.90
N ARG A 271 -0.65 -3.79 -20.02
CA ARG A 271 -1.14 -4.17 -21.38
C ARG A 271 0.01 -4.53 -22.31
N VAL A 272 1.24 -4.36 -21.89
CA VAL A 272 2.48 -4.58 -22.64
C VAL A 272 3.49 -5.24 -21.72
N ARG A 273 4.65 -5.62 -22.28
CA ARG A 273 5.73 -6.26 -21.52
C ARG A 273 6.18 -5.44 -20.31
N GLU A 274 6.44 -6.09 -19.18
CA GLU A 274 6.70 -5.49 -17.86
C GLU A 274 8.19 -5.37 -17.51
N ASP A 275 9.09 -5.82 -18.34
CA ASP A 275 10.55 -5.84 -18.14
C ASP A 275 11.25 -4.48 -18.34
N ARG A 276 10.46 -3.41 -18.43
CA ARG A 276 10.95 -2.04 -18.52
C ARG A 276 10.32 -1.18 -17.42
N LEU A 277 11.08 -0.25 -16.88
CA LEU A 277 10.60 0.63 -15.81
C LEU A 277 9.25 1.30 -16.15
N GLN A 278 9.08 1.82 -17.37
CA GLN A 278 7.88 2.56 -17.79
C GLN A 278 6.61 1.71 -17.80
N THR A 279 6.76 0.39 -17.83
CA THR A 279 5.66 -0.56 -17.99
C THR A 279 5.64 -1.64 -16.92
N HIS A 280 6.37 -1.44 -15.81
CA HIS A 280 6.63 -2.43 -14.78
C HIS A 280 5.46 -2.58 -13.78
N ASP A 281 4.27 -2.82 -14.31
CA ASP A 281 3.05 -3.08 -13.53
C ASP A 281 2.73 -4.58 -13.54
N TYR A 282 2.51 -5.19 -12.36
CA TYR A 282 2.29 -6.63 -12.23
C TYR A 282 1.54 -7.00 -10.93
N LEU A 283 1.01 -8.23 -10.91
CA LEU A 283 0.47 -8.92 -9.73
C LEU A 283 1.27 -10.20 -9.55
N SER A 284 1.76 -10.48 -8.34
CA SER A 284 2.72 -11.56 -8.14
C SER A 284 2.63 -12.28 -6.80
N VAL A 285 3.27 -13.46 -6.76
CA VAL A 285 3.70 -14.16 -5.57
C VAL A 285 5.23 -14.16 -5.58
N ALA A 286 5.86 -13.61 -4.53
CA ALA A 286 7.31 -13.57 -4.43
C ALA A 286 7.80 -14.29 -3.17
N VAL A 287 9.02 -14.82 -3.24
CA VAL A 287 9.70 -15.51 -2.15
C VAL A 287 10.98 -14.76 -1.83
N GLU A 288 11.10 -14.32 -0.59
CA GLU A 288 12.31 -13.68 -0.06
C GLU A 288 13.19 -14.72 0.64
N PHE A 289 14.49 -14.59 0.40
CA PHE A 289 15.52 -15.48 0.94
C PHE A 289 16.40 -14.78 1.97
N ASP A 290 17.14 -15.58 2.75
CA ASP A 290 18.01 -15.11 3.85
C ASP A 290 19.22 -14.28 3.40
N ASN A 291 19.48 -14.19 2.09
CA ASN A 291 20.46 -13.30 1.49
C ASN A 291 19.86 -11.95 1.01
N GLY A 292 18.59 -11.67 1.33
CA GLY A 292 17.89 -10.43 0.99
C GLY A 292 17.49 -10.30 -0.49
N ARG A 293 17.52 -11.40 -1.24
CA ARG A 293 17.04 -11.44 -2.63
C ARG A 293 15.67 -12.09 -2.71
N ASP A 294 14.92 -11.72 -3.76
CA ASP A 294 13.56 -12.22 -4.03
C ASP A 294 13.50 -12.88 -5.40
N LEU A 295 12.67 -13.92 -5.49
CA LEU A 295 12.21 -14.51 -6.73
C LEU A 295 10.71 -14.30 -6.87
N THR A 296 10.31 -13.53 -7.87
CA THR A 296 8.95 -13.01 -8.08
C THR A 296 8.29 -13.68 -9.26
N TYR A 297 7.25 -14.48 -9.00
CA TYR A 297 6.44 -15.16 -10.01
C TYR A 297 5.22 -14.32 -10.36
N TYR A 298 5.00 -14.06 -11.64
CA TYR A 298 3.90 -13.22 -12.07
C TYR A 298 3.30 -13.66 -13.42
N TRP A 299 2.12 -13.14 -13.72
CA TRP A 299 1.43 -13.32 -15.00
C TRP A 299 1.68 -12.08 -15.87
N SER A 300 2.35 -12.25 -17.00
CA SER A 300 2.68 -11.16 -17.92
C SER A 300 1.58 -10.92 -18.94
N ALA A 301 1.46 -9.66 -19.40
CA ALA A 301 0.61 -9.33 -20.53
C ALA A 301 1.14 -9.86 -21.87
N GLU A 302 2.48 -9.86 -22.07
CA GLU A 302 3.08 -10.15 -23.38
C GLU A 302 4.35 -11.00 -23.33
N LEU A 303 5.10 -10.98 -22.22
CA LEU A 303 6.36 -11.71 -22.16
C LEU A 303 6.11 -13.23 -22.19
N PRO A 304 6.92 -14.00 -22.95
CA PRO A 304 6.80 -15.45 -22.96
C PRO A 304 6.96 -16.07 -21.58
N VAL A 305 6.22 -17.15 -21.33
CA VAL A 305 6.43 -18.00 -20.14
C VAL A 305 7.89 -18.42 -20.05
N GLU A 306 8.44 -18.55 -18.84
CA GLU A 306 9.87 -18.79 -18.56
C GLU A 306 10.81 -17.63 -18.92
N SER A 307 10.29 -16.45 -19.26
CA SER A 307 11.12 -15.24 -19.31
C SER A 307 11.52 -14.84 -17.89
N GLY A 308 12.82 -14.62 -17.67
CA GLY A 308 13.36 -14.12 -16.40
C GLY A 308 14.16 -12.83 -16.63
N TYR A 309 14.01 -11.86 -15.72
CA TYR A 309 14.77 -10.61 -15.78
C TYR A 309 14.88 -9.98 -14.37
N HIS A 310 15.89 -9.14 -14.18
CA HIS A 310 16.05 -8.36 -12.95
C HIS A 310 15.11 -7.15 -12.94
N CYS A 311 14.62 -6.78 -11.75
CA CYS A 311 13.73 -5.64 -11.58
C CYS A 311 14.33 -4.38 -12.22
N PRO A 312 13.58 -3.67 -13.09
CA PRO A 312 14.09 -2.46 -13.75
C PRO A 312 14.00 -1.21 -12.85
N VAL A 313 13.50 -1.34 -11.64
CA VAL A 313 13.39 -0.22 -10.69
C VAL A 313 14.74 0.10 -10.09
N PRO A 314 15.22 1.36 -10.16
CA PRO A 314 16.51 1.75 -9.59
C PRO A 314 16.66 1.35 -8.11
N GLY A 315 17.76 0.66 -7.78
CA GLY A 315 18.05 0.14 -6.46
C GLY A 315 17.44 -1.23 -6.13
N TRP A 316 16.66 -1.83 -7.05
CA TRP A 316 16.04 -3.14 -6.88
C TRP A 316 16.65 -4.21 -7.80
N GLU A 317 17.52 -3.83 -8.74
CA GLU A 317 18.08 -4.69 -9.78
C GLU A 317 18.81 -5.92 -9.24
N ASN A 318 19.42 -5.78 -8.06
CA ASN A 318 20.18 -6.86 -7.41
C ASN A 318 19.37 -7.61 -6.34
N ARG A 319 18.13 -7.19 -6.09
CA ARG A 319 17.28 -7.77 -5.06
C ARG A 319 16.18 -8.62 -5.64
N GLU A 320 15.46 -8.11 -6.63
CA GLU A 320 14.26 -8.73 -7.15
C GLU A 320 14.50 -9.29 -8.57
N THR A 321 14.16 -10.56 -8.73
CA THR A 321 14.21 -11.25 -10.03
C THR A 321 12.83 -11.75 -10.39
N HIS A 322 12.31 -11.34 -11.55
CA HIS A 322 10.99 -11.71 -12.04
C HIS A 322 11.07 -12.94 -12.95
N VAL A 323 10.07 -13.83 -12.81
CA VAL A 323 9.87 -14.99 -13.69
C VAL A 323 8.43 -15.06 -14.13
N VAL A 324 8.20 -15.11 -15.43
CA VAL A 324 6.88 -15.24 -16.02
C VAL A 324 6.40 -16.67 -15.94
N VAL A 325 5.28 -16.90 -15.27
CA VAL A 325 4.65 -18.24 -15.15
C VAL A 325 3.44 -18.39 -16.06
N ARG A 326 2.78 -17.28 -16.41
CA ARG A 326 1.70 -17.22 -17.40
C ARG A 326 1.82 -15.96 -18.24
N SER A 327 1.21 -16.00 -19.44
CA SER A 327 1.28 -14.88 -20.38
C SER A 327 -0.01 -14.72 -21.17
N GLY A 328 -0.31 -13.47 -21.54
CA GLY A 328 -1.47 -13.10 -22.33
C GLY A 328 -2.76 -13.03 -21.53
N THR A 329 -3.87 -12.88 -22.22
CA THR A 329 -5.19 -12.69 -21.62
C THR A 329 -6.04 -13.97 -21.55
N GLU A 330 -5.53 -15.06 -22.15
CA GLU A 330 -6.22 -16.34 -22.11
C GLU A 330 -6.21 -16.93 -20.70
N GLY A 331 -7.38 -17.29 -20.19
CA GLY A 331 -7.51 -17.85 -18.84
C GLY A 331 -7.72 -16.82 -17.72
N LEU A 332 -7.77 -15.51 -18.02
CA LEU A 332 -8.19 -14.53 -17.03
C LEU A 332 -9.58 -14.86 -16.47
N GLY A 333 -9.77 -14.65 -15.16
CA GLY A 333 -11.01 -14.99 -14.45
C GLY A 333 -11.12 -16.46 -14.03
N HIS A 334 -10.14 -17.30 -14.36
CA HIS A 334 -10.11 -18.71 -13.94
C HIS A 334 -9.04 -18.97 -12.90
N TRP A 335 -9.30 -19.95 -12.02
CA TRP A 335 -8.32 -20.42 -11.03
C TRP A 335 -7.30 -21.33 -11.70
N PHE A 336 -6.04 -21.14 -11.31
CA PHE A 336 -4.92 -21.98 -11.70
C PHE A 336 -4.13 -22.41 -10.48
N ASP A 337 -3.73 -23.68 -10.46
CA ASP A 337 -2.74 -24.21 -9.54
C ASP A 337 -1.37 -24.22 -10.22
N GLU A 338 -0.40 -23.61 -9.56
CA GLU A 338 0.99 -23.56 -10.01
C GLU A 338 1.88 -24.42 -9.10
N GLU A 339 2.89 -25.03 -9.70
CA GLU A 339 3.98 -25.70 -8.99
C GLU A 339 5.30 -25.32 -9.64
N ARG A 340 6.26 -24.88 -8.82
CA ARG A 340 7.62 -24.55 -9.28
C ARG A 340 8.65 -25.31 -8.44
N ASP A 341 9.69 -25.84 -9.09
CA ASP A 341 10.92 -26.20 -8.40
C ASP A 341 11.70 -24.91 -8.10
N LEU A 342 11.42 -24.36 -6.90
CA LEU A 342 11.94 -23.08 -6.48
C LEU A 342 13.47 -23.05 -6.43
N PHE A 343 14.10 -24.20 -6.08
CA PHE A 343 15.55 -24.30 -6.01
C PHE A 343 16.20 -24.27 -7.41
N ALA A 344 15.60 -24.98 -8.38
CA ALA A 344 16.05 -24.95 -9.74
C ALA A 344 15.86 -23.57 -10.38
N ASP A 345 14.71 -22.93 -10.13
CA ASP A 345 14.44 -21.57 -10.63
C ASP A 345 15.41 -20.55 -10.04
N TYR A 346 15.66 -20.60 -8.72
CA TYR A 346 16.65 -19.70 -8.11
C TYR A 346 18.03 -19.87 -8.74
N THR A 347 18.48 -21.10 -8.91
CA THR A 347 19.77 -21.42 -9.52
C THR A 347 19.85 -20.89 -10.95
N ARG A 348 18.76 -20.99 -11.70
CA ARG A 348 18.69 -20.57 -13.10
C ARG A 348 18.65 -19.07 -13.30
N TYR A 349 17.85 -18.35 -12.49
CA TYR A 349 17.53 -16.95 -12.73
C TYR A 349 18.28 -15.97 -11.82
N VAL A 350 18.66 -16.42 -10.61
CA VAL A 350 19.29 -15.56 -9.59
C VAL A 350 20.77 -15.90 -9.39
N GLY A 351 21.10 -17.20 -9.35
CA GLY A 351 22.48 -17.68 -9.20
C GLY A 351 22.64 -18.66 -8.04
N GLU A 352 23.69 -18.51 -7.23
CA GLU A 352 23.99 -19.41 -6.12
C GLU A 352 22.89 -19.39 -5.06
N PRO A 353 22.25 -20.52 -4.75
CA PRO A 353 21.15 -20.58 -3.78
C PRO A 353 21.62 -20.33 -2.35
N PRO A 354 20.87 -19.51 -1.58
CA PRO A 354 21.11 -19.29 -0.16
C PRO A 354 20.64 -20.47 0.69
N SER A 355 20.71 -20.35 2.02
CA SER A 355 20.40 -21.46 2.93
C SER A 355 18.94 -21.52 3.37
N GLY A 356 18.22 -20.41 3.30
CA GLY A 356 16.88 -20.28 3.85
C GLY A 356 15.92 -19.42 3.04
N ILE A 357 14.64 -19.77 3.13
CA ILE A 357 13.50 -18.91 2.80
C ILE A 357 13.12 -18.19 4.09
N VAL A 358 12.76 -16.90 4.00
CA VAL A 358 12.37 -16.10 5.16
C VAL A 358 10.94 -15.58 5.07
N ARG A 359 10.41 -15.34 3.84
CA ARG A 359 9.13 -14.68 3.69
C ARG A 359 8.47 -14.94 2.35
N VAL A 360 7.14 -14.86 2.32
CA VAL A 360 6.35 -14.76 1.09
C VAL A 360 5.74 -13.37 1.00
N TRP A 361 5.73 -12.82 -0.21
CA TRP A 361 5.10 -11.56 -0.55
C TRP A 361 4.01 -11.73 -1.59
N LEU A 362 2.94 -10.95 -1.45
CA LEU A 362 1.98 -10.68 -2.50
C LEU A 362 2.16 -9.22 -2.91
N LEU A 363 2.46 -8.99 -4.18
CA LEU A 363 2.71 -7.65 -4.70
C LEU A 363 1.67 -7.28 -5.75
N ALA A 364 1.20 -6.05 -5.68
CA ALA A 364 0.37 -5.43 -6.69
C ALA A 364 0.98 -4.08 -7.06
N VAL A 365 1.53 -3.99 -8.26
CA VAL A 365 2.15 -2.78 -8.80
C VAL A 365 1.32 -2.32 -9.99
N THR A 366 0.73 -1.12 -9.91
CA THR A 366 -0.21 -0.61 -10.92
C THR A 366 -0.04 0.88 -11.21
N PHE A 367 1.12 1.47 -10.83
CA PHE A 367 1.30 2.91 -10.88
C PHE A 367 2.10 3.42 -12.09
N PHE A 368 2.89 2.56 -12.76
CA PHE A 368 3.70 2.99 -13.92
C PHE A 368 2.84 3.29 -15.14
N GLN A 369 1.91 2.41 -15.47
CA GLN A 369 0.95 2.59 -16.56
C GLN A 369 -0.37 3.20 -16.09
N ARG A 370 -0.54 3.46 -14.78
CA ARG A 370 -1.74 4.03 -14.17
C ARG A 370 -2.99 3.19 -14.45
N GLY A 371 -2.80 1.88 -14.54
CA GLY A 371 -3.83 0.88 -14.72
C GLY A 371 -4.49 0.42 -13.42
N ASP A 372 -5.25 -0.64 -13.52
CA ASP A 372 -5.78 -1.37 -12.38
C ASP A 372 -5.52 -2.86 -12.53
N GLY A 373 -5.23 -3.52 -11.41
CA GLY A 373 -5.01 -4.95 -11.29
C GLY A 373 -5.99 -5.56 -10.30
N GLN A 374 -6.50 -6.77 -10.61
CA GLN A 374 -7.44 -7.49 -9.78
C GLN A 374 -7.12 -8.98 -9.78
N CYS A 375 -6.97 -9.56 -8.58
CA CYS A 375 -6.66 -10.98 -8.43
C CYS A 375 -7.15 -11.54 -7.09
N GLU A 376 -7.11 -12.87 -7.00
CA GLU A 376 -7.34 -13.61 -5.76
C GLU A 376 -6.23 -14.66 -5.61
N TYR A 377 -5.73 -14.82 -4.38
CA TYR A 377 -4.74 -15.83 -4.00
C TYR A 377 -5.38 -16.85 -3.06
N GLY A 378 -5.28 -18.11 -3.42
CA GLY A 378 -5.73 -19.22 -2.59
C GLY A 378 -4.59 -19.83 -1.78
N ARG A 379 -4.48 -21.18 -1.83
CA ARG A 379 -3.41 -21.92 -1.18
C ARG A 379 -2.03 -21.45 -1.61
N ILE A 380 -1.13 -21.26 -0.64
CA ILE A 380 0.31 -21.04 -0.86
C ILE A 380 1.04 -21.99 0.09
N GLU A 381 1.90 -22.85 -0.42
CA GLU A 381 2.61 -23.84 0.38
C GLU A 381 3.99 -24.16 -0.17
N PHE A 382 4.91 -24.49 0.73
CA PHE A 382 6.23 -25.01 0.42
C PHE A 382 6.33 -26.50 0.76
N GLU A 383 7.15 -27.19 -0.02
CA GLU A 383 7.62 -28.55 0.27
C GLU A 383 9.15 -28.57 0.13
N SER A 384 9.86 -28.96 1.21
CA SER A 384 11.31 -29.09 1.25
C SER A 384 11.69 -30.37 1.98
N GLY A 385 12.05 -31.40 1.22
CA GLY A 385 12.25 -32.77 1.75
C GLY A 385 10.96 -33.30 2.37
N SER A 386 10.99 -33.61 3.67
CA SER A 386 9.81 -34.09 4.40
C SER A 386 8.98 -32.95 5.03
N THR A 387 9.47 -31.74 4.96
CA THR A 387 8.80 -30.58 5.56
C THR A 387 7.81 -29.97 4.59
N ARG A 388 6.57 -29.78 5.06
CA ARG A 388 5.55 -28.99 4.37
C ARG A 388 5.19 -27.80 5.22
N LEU A 389 5.18 -26.62 4.61
CA LEU A 389 4.78 -25.38 5.26
C LEU A 389 3.65 -24.74 4.47
N ARG A 390 2.46 -24.70 5.06
CA ARG A 390 1.34 -23.94 4.50
C ARG A 390 1.43 -22.49 4.97
N VAL A 391 1.44 -21.56 4.03
CA VAL A 391 1.50 -20.11 4.29
C VAL A 391 0.10 -19.50 4.26
N ASN A 392 -0.75 -19.93 3.31
CA ASN A 392 -2.15 -19.49 3.19
C ASN A 392 -3.10 -20.67 2.96
#